data_e0ff4715145d34a7208f0eae923e2d8f
#
_entry.id   e0ff4715145d34a7208f0eae923e2d8f
#
_cell.length_a   1.000
_cell.length_b   1.000
_cell.length_c   1.000
_cell.angle_alpha   90.00
_cell.angle_beta   90.00
_cell.angle_gamma   90.00
#
_symmetry.space_group_name_H-M   'P 1'
#
loop_
_entity.id
_entity.type
_entity.pdbx_description
1 polymer ?
#
loop_
_entity_poly.entity_id
_entity_poly.type
_entity_poly.pdbx_seq_one_letter_code
_entity_poly.pdbx_strand_id
1 'polypeptide(L)'
;GLGALAVCHIVYAFILTAQNRRARGANRYEVTAKPDKVEWASQNMLVLGIIVLLGIGLHLFNFWYNMMFAELVGMKTVLEPTDGFGLIVATFKNKLYVVLYIIWIVALWFHLSHGFWSAMQTVGVNGKVWFNRWKIIGNVYVTLLMLAFLVVVLAFAFNCAPSLHCAVSHGVAL
;
A
#
# COMPACT_ATOMS: atom_id res chain seq x y z
N GLY A 1 -0.83 -18.67 2.55
CA GLY A 1 -1.70 -17.99 3.52
C GLY A 1 -2.04 -16.56 3.12
N LEU A 2 -1.11 -15.59 3.30
CA LEU A 2 -1.40 -14.15 3.14
C LEU A 2 -1.90 -13.77 1.73
N GLY A 3 -1.27 -14.32 0.68
CA GLY A 3 -1.69 -14.07 -0.71
C GLY A 3 -3.13 -14.54 -1.00
N ALA A 4 -3.53 -15.69 -0.47
CA ALA A 4 -4.90 -16.17 -0.62
C ALA A 4 -5.92 -15.24 0.05
N LEU A 5 -5.62 -14.75 1.25
CA LEU A 5 -6.46 -13.76 1.95
C LEU A 5 -6.58 -12.45 1.17
N ALA A 6 -5.48 -11.98 0.57
CA ALA A 6 -5.49 -10.79 -0.28
C ALA A 6 -6.39 -10.98 -1.51
N VAL A 7 -6.30 -12.14 -2.20
CA VAL A 7 -7.16 -12.48 -3.33
C VAL A 7 -8.62 -12.53 -2.90
N CYS A 8 -8.95 -13.20 -1.79
CA CYS A 8 -10.31 -13.23 -1.26
C CYS A 8 -10.84 -11.83 -0.95
N HIS A 9 -10.03 -10.97 -0.33
CA HIS A 9 -10.40 -9.58 -0.05
C HIS A 9 -10.72 -8.81 -1.34
N ILE A 10 -9.88 -8.92 -2.36
CA ILE A 10 -10.06 -8.23 -3.65
C ILE A 10 -11.34 -8.71 -4.34
N VAL A 11 -11.53 -10.03 -4.47
CA VAL A 11 -12.71 -10.61 -5.11
C VAL A 11 -13.99 -10.18 -4.39
N TYR A 12 -13.99 -10.29 -3.05
CA TYR A 12 -15.13 -9.90 -2.24
C TYR A 12 -15.47 -8.40 -2.36
N ALA A 13 -14.46 -7.53 -2.39
CA ALA A 13 -14.65 -6.10 -2.60
C ALA A 13 -15.31 -5.78 -3.95
N PHE A 14 -14.93 -6.47 -5.02
CA PHE A 14 -15.57 -6.31 -6.33
C PHE A 14 -17.02 -6.83 -6.34
N ILE A 15 -17.29 -7.98 -5.71
CA ILE A 15 -18.64 -8.54 -5.59
C ILE A 15 -19.55 -7.55 -4.84
N LEU A 16 -19.13 -7.06 -3.67
CA LEU A 16 -19.90 -6.08 -2.89
C LEU A 16 -20.14 -4.78 -3.68
N THR A 17 -19.13 -4.30 -4.39
CA THR A 17 -19.26 -3.10 -5.23
C THR A 17 -20.30 -3.32 -6.33
N ALA A 18 -20.28 -4.47 -7.00
CA ALA A 18 -21.25 -4.80 -8.04
C ALA A 18 -22.69 -4.90 -7.48
N GLN A 19 -22.84 -5.54 -6.32
CA GLN A 19 -24.13 -5.65 -5.63
C GLN A 19 -24.67 -4.25 -5.24
N ASN A 20 -23.82 -3.41 -4.64
CA ASN A 20 -24.19 -2.06 -4.24
C ASN A 20 -24.58 -1.18 -5.44
N ARG A 21 -23.89 -1.31 -6.56
CA ARG A 21 -24.23 -0.59 -7.80
C ARG A 21 -25.57 -1.05 -8.37
N ARG A 22 -25.85 -2.36 -8.35
CA ARG A 22 -27.14 -2.92 -8.78
C ARG A 22 -28.27 -2.47 -7.88
N ALA A 23 -28.07 -2.49 -6.55
CA ALA A 23 -29.08 -2.06 -5.58
C ALA A 23 -29.45 -0.57 -5.71
N ARG A 24 -28.51 0.30 -6.10
CA ARG A 24 -28.77 1.73 -6.35
C ARG A 24 -29.58 2.00 -7.62
N GLY A 25 -29.60 1.07 -8.58
CA GLY A 25 -30.33 1.22 -9.84
C GLY A 25 -29.81 2.34 -10.76
N ALA A 26 -30.54 2.59 -11.84
CA ALA A 26 -30.22 3.67 -12.83
C ALA A 26 -30.65 5.05 -12.34
N ASN A 27 -31.59 5.14 -11.40
CA ASN A 27 -32.10 6.40 -10.91
C ASN A 27 -31.14 7.02 -9.90
N ARG A 28 -30.40 8.04 -10.34
CA ARG A 28 -29.69 8.92 -9.41
C ARG A 28 -30.72 9.73 -8.64
N TYR A 29 -30.54 9.80 -7.32
CA TYR A 29 -31.33 10.73 -6.51
C TYR A 29 -31.14 12.15 -7.05
N GLU A 30 -32.23 12.89 -7.30
CA GLU A 30 -32.18 14.31 -7.70
C GLU A 30 -31.47 15.17 -6.64
N VAL A 31 -31.55 14.77 -5.38
CA VAL A 31 -30.87 15.43 -4.26
C VAL A 31 -29.78 14.50 -3.73
N THR A 32 -28.53 14.76 -4.07
CA THR A 32 -27.35 14.11 -3.48
C THR A 32 -27.04 14.78 -2.14
N ALA A 33 -27.79 14.47 -1.09
CA ALA A 33 -27.39 14.84 0.26
C ALA A 33 -26.13 14.03 0.63
N LYS A 34 -24.98 14.70 0.68
CA LYS A 34 -23.77 14.09 1.28
C LYS A 34 -23.99 14.10 2.80
N PRO A 35 -24.02 12.93 3.45
CA PRO A 35 -24.05 12.90 4.91
C PRO A 35 -22.80 13.57 5.45
N ASP A 36 -22.94 14.58 6.29
CA ASP A 36 -21.82 15.38 6.84
C ASP A 36 -20.77 14.57 7.61
N LYS A 37 -21.08 13.32 7.93
CA LYS A 37 -20.23 12.42 8.74
C LYS A 37 -19.56 11.29 7.98
N VAL A 38 -19.67 11.23 6.64
CA VAL A 38 -19.04 10.15 5.86
C VAL A 38 -17.64 10.55 5.45
N GLU A 39 -16.66 9.76 5.91
CA GLU A 39 -15.25 9.97 5.57
C GLU A 39 -15.01 9.86 4.04
N TRP A 40 -14.17 10.76 3.49
CA TRP A 40 -13.80 10.76 2.08
C TRP A 40 -13.23 9.41 1.61
N ALA A 41 -12.39 8.80 2.44
CA ALA A 41 -11.80 7.48 2.15
C ALA A 41 -12.87 6.40 1.96
N SER A 42 -13.93 6.41 2.79
CA SER A 42 -15.05 5.47 2.67
C SER A 42 -15.76 5.58 1.31
N GLN A 43 -15.98 6.81 0.84
CA GLN A 43 -16.65 7.06 -0.45
C GLN A 43 -15.80 6.65 -1.64
N ASN A 44 -14.48 6.72 -1.53
CA ASN A 44 -13.52 6.46 -2.58
C ASN A 44 -12.76 5.12 -2.42
N MET A 45 -13.24 4.23 -1.53
CA MET A 45 -12.53 3.02 -1.16
C MET A 45 -12.24 2.10 -2.35
N LEU A 46 -13.14 2.01 -3.35
CA LEU A 46 -12.88 1.24 -4.56
C LEU A 46 -11.72 1.81 -5.38
N VAL A 47 -11.70 3.13 -5.59
CA VAL A 47 -10.62 3.79 -6.35
C VAL A 47 -9.29 3.64 -5.62
N LEU A 48 -9.28 3.87 -4.31
CA LEU A 48 -8.12 3.64 -3.46
C LEU A 48 -7.65 2.18 -3.54
N GLY A 49 -8.57 1.22 -3.49
CA GLY A 49 -8.26 -0.21 -3.62
C GLY A 49 -7.67 -0.57 -4.98
N ILE A 50 -8.13 0.04 -6.07
CA ILE A 50 -7.56 -0.15 -7.42
C ILE A 50 -6.13 0.41 -7.47
N ILE A 51 -5.88 1.61 -6.94
CA ILE A 51 -4.54 2.21 -6.90
C ILE A 51 -3.61 1.33 -6.06
N VAL A 52 -4.08 0.83 -4.91
CA VAL A 52 -3.31 -0.09 -4.06
C VAL A 52 -2.97 -1.38 -4.80
N LEU A 53 -3.92 -1.97 -5.52
CA LEU A 53 -3.71 -3.18 -6.31
C LEU A 53 -2.67 -2.99 -7.43
N LEU A 54 -2.76 -1.88 -8.16
CA LEU A 54 -1.78 -1.53 -9.20
C LEU A 54 -0.40 -1.29 -8.60
N GLY A 55 -0.32 -0.64 -7.45
CA GLY A 55 0.93 -0.42 -6.73
C GLY A 55 1.55 -1.72 -6.20
N ILE A 56 0.74 -2.67 -5.72
CA ILE A 56 1.21 -4.02 -5.36
C ILE A 56 1.78 -4.72 -6.61
N GLY A 57 1.09 -4.66 -7.75
CA GLY A 57 1.59 -5.22 -9.01
C GLY A 57 2.93 -4.61 -9.44
N LEU A 58 3.04 -3.30 -9.36
CA LEU A 58 4.30 -2.57 -9.63
C LEU A 58 5.41 -3.00 -8.67
N HIS A 59 5.11 -3.10 -7.38
CA HIS A 59 6.08 -3.52 -6.37
C HIS A 59 6.55 -4.97 -6.58
N LEU A 60 5.62 -5.88 -6.87
CA LEU A 60 5.96 -7.27 -7.17
C LEU A 60 6.80 -7.38 -8.45
N PHE A 61 6.48 -6.59 -9.47
CA PHE A 61 7.27 -6.56 -10.71
C PHE A 61 8.69 -6.00 -10.47
N ASN A 62 8.82 -4.89 -9.75
CA ASN A 62 10.12 -4.26 -9.52
C ASN A 62 11.03 -5.08 -8.59
N PHE A 63 10.47 -5.72 -7.55
CA PHE A 63 11.27 -6.40 -6.53
C PHE A 63 11.11 -7.91 -6.54
N TRP A 64 9.91 -8.45 -6.35
CA TRP A 64 9.70 -9.89 -6.23
C TRP A 64 10.10 -10.64 -7.50
N TYR A 65 9.75 -10.12 -8.66
CA TYR A 65 10.08 -10.72 -9.95
C TYR A 65 11.60 -10.74 -10.21
N ASN A 66 12.30 -9.65 -9.90
CA ASN A 66 13.74 -9.53 -10.14
C ASN A 66 14.60 -10.21 -9.06
N MET A 67 14.04 -10.52 -7.90
CA MET A 67 14.75 -11.17 -6.80
C MET A 67 14.29 -12.64 -6.66
N MET A 68 13.15 -12.84 -5.98
CA MET A 68 12.65 -14.18 -5.62
C MET A 68 12.34 -15.06 -6.83
N PHE A 69 11.59 -14.53 -7.80
CA PHE A 69 11.20 -15.30 -8.98
C PHE A 69 12.40 -15.60 -9.87
N ALA A 70 13.28 -14.63 -10.09
CA ALA A 70 14.50 -14.81 -10.88
C ALA A 70 15.42 -15.87 -10.27
N GLU A 71 15.59 -15.86 -8.95
CA GLU A 71 16.36 -16.87 -8.23
C GLU A 71 15.73 -18.28 -8.36
N LEU A 72 14.42 -18.37 -8.17
CA LEU A 72 13.67 -19.64 -8.22
C LEU A 72 13.76 -20.34 -9.58
N VAL A 73 13.76 -19.56 -10.68
CA VAL A 73 13.80 -20.13 -12.05
C VAL A 73 15.20 -20.09 -12.67
N GLY A 74 16.21 -19.62 -11.94
CA GLY A 74 17.58 -19.51 -12.45
C GLY A 74 17.75 -18.48 -13.58
N MET A 75 16.92 -17.44 -13.61
CA MET A 75 16.92 -16.41 -14.64
C MET A 75 18.07 -15.42 -14.41
N LYS A 76 18.80 -15.10 -15.49
CA LYS A 76 19.82 -14.04 -15.43
C LYS A 76 19.15 -12.68 -15.42
N THR A 77 19.41 -11.91 -14.39
CA THR A 77 18.96 -10.52 -14.22
C THR A 77 20.13 -9.55 -14.35
N VAL A 78 19.86 -8.27 -14.55
CA VAL A 78 20.89 -7.22 -14.69
C VAL A 78 21.71 -7.06 -13.40
N LEU A 79 21.04 -7.24 -12.25
CA LEU A 79 21.67 -7.26 -10.92
C LEU A 79 21.51 -8.68 -10.35
N GLU A 80 22.44 -9.10 -9.49
CA GLU A 80 22.29 -10.36 -8.77
C GLU A 80 20.97 -10.39 -8.00
N PRO A 81 20.19 -11.50 -8.02
CA PRO A 81 18.90 -11.56 -7.31
C PRO A 81 19.01 -11.31 -5.80
N THR A 82 20.19 -11.48 -5.23
CA THR A 82 20.52 -11.21 -3.82
C THR A 82 20.87 -9.76 -3.54
N ASP A 83 21.12 -8.94 -4.56
CA ASP A 83 21.47 -7.51 -4.42
C ASP A 83 20.19 -6.64 -4.31
N GLY A 84 19.50 -6.75 -3.20
CA GLY A 84 18.31 -5.93 -2.92
C GLY A 84 18.63 -4.44 -2.81
N PHE A 85 19.81 -4.07 -2.31
CA PHE A 85 20.22 -2.67 -2.21
C PHE A 85 20.41 -2.05 -3.59
N GLY A 86 21.18 -2.70 -4.47
CA GLY A 86 21.37 -2.25 -5.84
C GLY A 86 20.06 -2.11 -6.60
N LEU A 87 19.12 -3.03 -6.38
CA LEU A 87 17.80 -2.98 -7.01
C LEU A 87 16.96 -1.78 -6.53
N ILE A 88 16.99 -1.45 -5.23
CA ILE A 88 16.31 -0.27 -4.69
C ILE A 88 16.92 1.01 -5.29
N VAL A 89 18.25 1.11 -5.33
CA VAL A 89 18.96 2.25 -5.93
C VAL A 89 18.58 2.40 -7.40
N ALA A 90 18.62 1.31 -8.18
CA ALA A 90 18.27 1.33 -9.60
C ALA A 90 16.81 1.75 -9.83
N THR A 91 15.89 1.24 -9.01
CA THR A 91 14.46 1.56 -9.10
C THR A 91 14.19 3.04 -8.81
N PHE A 92 14.71 3.59 -7.72
CA PHE A 92 14.41 4.96 -7.31
C PHE A 92 15.30 6.04 -7.95
N LYS A 93 16.33 5.63 -8.72
CA LYS A 93 17.00 6.54 -9.65
C LYS A 93 16.03 7.07 -10.73
N ASN A 94 15.03 6.29 -11.10
CA ASN A 94 14.00 6.71 -12.04
C ASN A 94 12.90 7.52 -11.30
N LYS A 95 12.81 8.82 -11.63
CA LYS A 95 11.86 9.75 -11.00
C LYS A 95 10.40 9.36 -11.20
N LEU A 96 10.07 8.66 -12.30
CA LEU A 96 8.71 8.17 -12.53
C LEU A 96 8.33 7.13 -11.44
N TYR A 97 9.21 6.18 -11.14
CA TYR A 97 8.95 5.22 -10.06
C TYR A 97 8.81 5.91 -8.71
N VAL A 98 9.63 6.91 -8.41
CA VAL A 98 9.49 7.69 -7.17
C VAL A 98 8.09 8.28 -7.04
N VAL A 99 7.59 8.94 -8.08
CA VAL A 99 6.24 9.53 -8.09
C VAL A 99 5.17 8.45 -7.93
N LEU A 100 5.26 7.35 -8.68
CA LEU A 100 4.30 6.24 -8.58
C LEU A 100 4.26 5.62 -7.18
N TYR A 101 5.42 5.42 -6.54
CA TYR A 101 5.50 4.90 -5.18
C TYR A 101 4.95 5.87 -4.13
N ILE A 102 5.17 7.19 -4.30
CA ILE A 102 4.56 8.19 -3.42
C ILE A 102 3.04 8.17 -3.54
N ILE A 103 2.49 8.15 -4.76
CA ILE A 103 1.04 8.05 -4.98
C ILE A 103 0.50 6.77 -4.33
N TRP A 104 1.20 5.64 -4.49
CA TRP A 104 0.82 4.38 -3.89
C TRP A 104 0.83 4.41 -2.35
N ILE A 105 1.88 4.98 -1.73
CA ILE A 105 1.99 5.15 -0.27
C ILE A 105 0.83 6.01 0.27
N VAL A 106 0.48 7.09 -0.42
CA VAL A 106 -0.66 7.94 -0.03
C VAL A 106 -1.98 7.18 -0.15
N ALA A 107 -2.19 6.43 -1.23
CA ALA A 107 -3.38 5.60 -1.40
C ALA A 107 -3.46 4.49 -0.33
N LEU A 108 -2.32 3.85 -0.01
CA LEU A 108 -2.21 2.88 1.09
C LEU A 108 -2.58 3.51 2.43
N TRP A 109 -2.10 4.72 2.71
CA TRP A 109 -2.41 5.41 3.95
C TRP A 109 -3.93 5.60 4.12
N PHE A 110 -4.63 6.10 3.11
CA PHE A 110 -6.09 6.25 3.14
C PHE A 110 -6.81 4.91 3.23
N HIS A 111 -6.38 3.93 2.44
CA HIS A 111 -6.98 2.60 2.38
C HIS A 111 -6.86 1.85 3.72
N LEU A 112 -5.67 1.83 4.30
CA LEU A 112 -5.39 1.13 5.56
C LEU A 112 -5.97 1.86 6.77
N SER A 113 -5.90 3.20 6.82
CA SER A 113 -6.46 3.98 7.91
C SER A 113 -7.96 3.76 8.04
N HIS A 114 -8.71 3.78 6.92
CA HIS A 114 -10.13 3.44 6.93
C HIS A 114 -10.38 1.95 7.14
N GLY A 115 -9.63 1.10 6.43
CA GLY A 115 -9.79 -0.36 6.47
C GLY A 115 -9.59 -0.95 7.86
N PHE A 116 -8.62 -0.45 8.63
CA PHE A 116 -8.32 -0.95 9.96
C PHE A 116 -9.50 -0.84 10.92
N TRP A 117 -10.03 0.36 11.14
CA TRP A 117 -11.14 0.51 12.09
C TRP A 117 -12.45 -0.09 11.56
N SER A 118 -12.65 -0.09 10.24
CA SER A 118 -13.78 -0.76 9.61
C SER A 118 -13.76 -2.27 9.84
N ALA A 119 -12.56 -2.89 9.77
CA ALA A 119 -12.37 -4.30 10.12
C ALA A 119 -12.73 -4.57 11.59
N MET A 120 -12.34 -3.69 12.52
CA MET A 120 -12.71 -3.81 13.94
C MET A 120 -14.24 -3.74 14.16
N GLN A 121 -14.95 -2.94 13.36
CA GLN A 121 -16.41 -2.95 13.35
C GLN A 121 -17.00 -4.29 12.88
N THR A 122 -16.47 -4.83 11.79
CA THR A 122 -16.93 -6.10 11.20
C THR A 122 -16.75 -7.27 12.17
N VAL A 123 -15.65 -7.28 12.92
CA VAL A 123 -15.35 -8.30 13.94
C VAL A 123 -16.17 -8.10 15.23
N GLY A 124 -16.87 -6.95 15.38
CA GLY A 124 -17.70 -6.66 16.54
C GLY A 124 -16.93 -6.09 17.76
N VAL A 125 -15.67 -5.71 17.61
CA VAL A 125 -14.84 -5.12 18.68
C VAL A 125 -14.95 -3.59 18.67
N ASN A 126 -16.15 -3.06 18.56
CA ASN A 126 -16.41 -1.65 18.28
C ASN A 126 -17.33 -0.96 19.29
N GLY A 127 -17.34 -1.39 20.56
CA GLY A 127 -18.13 -0.73 21.61
C GLY A 127 -17.92 0.80 21.64
N LYS A 128 -18.89 1.55 22.20
CA LYS A 128 -18.90 3.04 22.19
C LYS A 128 -17.57 3.69 22.57
N VAL A 129 -16.82 3.10 23.50
CA VAL A 129 -15.51 3.59 23.95
C VAL A 129 -14.39 3.14 23.00
N TRP A 130 -14.43 1.88 22.55
CA TRP A 130 -13.35 1.28 21.76
C TRP A 130 -13.35 1.75 20.32
N PHE A 131 -14.47 2.14 19.74
CA PHE A 131 -14.55 2.64 18.37
C PHE A 131 -13.57 3.82 18.11
N ASN A 132 -13.64 4.85 18.97
CA ASN A 132 -12.74 6.00 18.83
C ASN A 132 -11.29 5.64 19.11
N ARG A 133 -11.02 4.73 20.06
CA ARG A 133 -9.67 4.24 20.36
C ARG A 133 -9.08 3.50 19.17
N TRP A 134 -9.83 2.62 18.52
CA TRP A 134 -9.37 1.90 17.33
C TRP A 134 -9.05 2.85 16.16
N LYS A 135 -9.84 3.90 15.97
CA LYS A 135 -9.52 4.93 14.97
C LYS A 135 -8.19 5.61 15.25
N ILE A 136 -7.95 6.01 16.48
CA ILE A 136 -6.69 6.67 16.86
C ILE A 136 -5.50 5.72 16.73
N ILE A 137 -5.61 4.52 17.28
CA ILE A 137 -4.54 3.51 17.23
C ILE A 137 -4.20 3.16 15.78
N GLY A 138 -5.22 2.89 14.96
CA GLY A 138 -5.03 2.57 13.54
C GLY A 138 -4.38 3.71 12.77
N ASN A 139 -4.87 4.94 12.94
CA ASN A 139 -4.31 6.11 12.27
C ASN A 139 -2.86 6.37 12.66
N VAL A 140 -2.52 6.29 13.95
CA VAL A 140 -1.14 6.48 14.42
C VAL A 140 -0.24 5.38 13.86
N TYR A 141 -0.64 4.11 13.97
CA TYR A 141 0.15 2.99 13.48
C TYR A 141 0.38 3.07 11.96
N VAL A 142 -0.69 3.26 11.18
CA VAL A 142 -0.60 3.35 9.72
C VAL A 142 0.22 4.57 9.29
N THR A 143 0.07 5.71 9.98
CA THR A 143 0.83 6.93 9.65
C THR A 143 2.33 6.72 9.88
N LEU A 144 2.72 6.16 11.03
CA LEU A 144 4.14 5.86 11.30
C LEU A 144 4.72 4.88 10.28
N LEU A 145 3.96 3.85 9.92
CA LEU A 145 4.38 2.85 8.93
C LEU A 145 4.57 3.49 7.54
N MET A 146 3.61 4.29 7.08
CA MET A 146 3.69 4.95 5.77
C MET A 146 4.79 6.02 5.73
N LEU A 147 5.02 6.74 6.83
CA LEU A 147 6.15 7.67 6.93
C LEU A 147 7.49 6.93 6.83
N ALA A 148 7.64 5.77 7.46
CA ALA A 148 8.85 4.96 7.34
C ALA A 148 9.11 4.55 5.88
N PHE A 149 8.10 4.07 5.15
CA PHE A 149 8.24 3.75 3.72
C PHE A 149 8.54 4.99 2.87
N LEU A 150 7.90 6.12 3.16
CA LEU A 150 8.18 7.38 2.45
C LEU A 150 9.63 7.81 2.63
N VAL A 151 10.16 7.73 3.86
CA VAL A 151 11.57 8.05 4.15
C VAL A 151 12.50 7.16 3.33
N VAL A 152 12.24 5.86 3.21
CA VAL A 152 13.03 4.97 2.35
C VAL A 152 13.02 5.45 0.90
N VAL A 153 11.82 5.67 0.32
CA VAL A 153 11.70 6.13 -1.08
C VAL A 153 12.48 7.43 -1.31
N LEU A 154 12.34 8.41 -0.41
CA LEU A 154 13.00 9.71 -0.55
C LEU A 154 14.52 9.62 -0.34
N ALA A 155 14.99 8.84 0.64
CA ALA A 155 16.41 8.65 0.89
C ALA A 155 17.15 8.11 -0.35
N PHE A 156 16.56 7.12 -1.02
CA PHE A 156 17.14 6.57 -2.24
C PHE A 156 16.93 7.48 -3.47
N ALA A 157 15.81 8.21 -3.54
CA ALA A 157 15.54 9.17 -4.62
C ALA A 157 16.51 10.36 -4.64
N PHE A 158 16.98 10.79 -3.46
CA PHE A 158 17.91 11.91 -3.29
C PHE A 158 19.36 11.48 -3.08
N ASN A 159 19.70 10.20 -3.31
CA ASN A 159 21.04 9.63 -3.12
C ASN A 159 21.61 9.86 -1.70
N CYS A 160 20.76 9.96 -0.69
CA CYS A 160 21.21 10.06 0.70
C CYS A 160 21.72 8.70 1.26
N ALA A 161 21.45 7.60 0.55
CA ALA A 161 21.79 6.25 0.97
C ALA A 161 23.15 5.69 0.45
N PRO A 162 23.83 6.23 -0.57
CA PRO A 162 25.10 5.66 -1.06
C PRO A 162 26.21 5.60 -0.02
N SER A 163 26.20 6.52 0.95
CA SER A 163 27.18 6.53 2.05
C SER A 163 27.11 5.28 2.96
N LEU A 164 25.94 4.68 3.07
CA LEU A 164 25.75 3.43 3.83
C LEU A 164 26.34 2.21 3.12
N HIS A 165 26.28 2.16 1.80
CA HIS A 165 26.86 1.04 1.04
C HIS A 165 28.39 1.02 1.13
N CYS A 166 29.04 2.19 1.06
CA CYS A 166 30.50 2.28 1.24
C CYS A 166 30.93 1.83 2.64
N ALA A 167 30.17 2.15 3.68
CA ALA A 167 30.48 1.73 5.05
C ALA A 167 30.37 0.20 5.22
N VAL A 168 29.36 -0.43 4.60
CA VAL A 168 29.16 -1.89 4.66
C VAL A 168 30.17 -2.64 3.79
N SER A 169 30.49 -2.15 2.60
CA SER A 169 31.43 -2.79 1.67
C SER A 169 32.90 -2.71 2.13
N HIS A 170 33.26 -1.73 2.99
CA HIS A 170 34.59 -1.57 3.54
C HIS A 170 34.77 -2.17 4.95
N GLY A 171 33.83 -2.99 5.43
CA GLY A 171 34.01 -3.79 6.64
C GLY A 171 34.11 -2.98 7.94
N VAL A 172 33.60 -1.76 7.96
CA VAL A 172 33.46 -1.01 9.22
C VAL A 172 32.27 -1.60 9.95
N ALA A 173 32.51 -2.66 10.75
CA ALA A 173 31.57 -3.11 11.75
C ALA A 173 31.38 -1.97 12.77
N LEU A 174 30.15 -1.58 12.98
CA LEU A 174 29.72 -0.80 14.13
C LEU A 174 29.63 -1.69 15.37
#